data_75b47c252d120b9b3ee7f7734f902712
#
_entry.id   75b47c252d120b9b3ee7f7734f902712
#
_cell.length_a   1.000
_cell.length_b   1.000
_cell.length_c   1.000
_cell.angle_alpha   90.00
_cell.angle_beta   90.00
_cell.angle_gamma   90.00
#
_symmetry.space_group_name_H-M   'P 1'
#
loop_
_entity.id
_entity.type
_entity.pdbx_description
1 polymer ?
#
loop_
_entity_poly.entity_id
_entity_poly.type
_entity_poly.pdbx_seq_one_letter_code
_entity_poly.pdbx_strand_id
1 'polypeptide(L)'
;MSSPSSAEGRGQGAAPIRVALLGSTGSIGRQAVDVLAAHPEAFTVVALAAGSSAQVLGEQASRLRPAAVALGDEHALAGLDLPIGTERVGGDDALEVLAVRDDVDLVIVATGGLVSLRPVIAALTASNVVATANKETLVAGGHLVMPVARALASDRAAADPRDPYANPLAWLRPIDSEHSAIWQCLVGEGMPGVAALLLTASGGPFLDAPADLAEVTPQQALRHPTWTMGAKITIDSATLANKGLEVIEAHWLYDVEYDAIEVVIHPQSVIHSAVRFVDGSLKAQLGTPDMRLPIQYALTYPDRRPSPATAPDLVGIGSLTFRAPDEARFPALRVAREAGRLGPRASAALIVADEVAVARFLARTLEFTGIPRLLEAAVARFGVGPGEPDVDELLSLDREIRGAYATGAIGG
;
A
#
# COMPACT_ATOMS: atom_id res chain seq x y z
N MET A 1 4.12 20.74 23.64
CA MET A 1 3.96 19.94 22.42
C MET A 1 4.92 20.50 21.39
N SER A 2 6.06 19.84 21.17
CA SER A 2 7.08 20.31 20.23
C SER A 2 6.67 19.87 18.85
N SER A 3 6.16 20.79 18.01
CA SER A 3 5.91 20.57 16.59
C SER A 3 7.19 20.06 15.91
N PRO A 4 7.12 19.11 14.96
CA PRO A 4 8.30 18.77 14.15
C PRO A 4 8.79 20.04 13.47
N SER A 5 10.09 20.34 13.58
CA SER A 5 10.72 21.58 13.13
C SER A 5 10.43 21.78 11.65
N SER A 6 10.05 23.00 11.28
CA SER A 6 9.80 23.52 9.94
C SER A 6 10.81 22.96 8.94
N ALA A 7 10.29 22.48 7.79
CA ALA A 7 11.08 22.03 6.65
C ALA A 7 11.71 23.20 5.88
N GLU A 8 12.64 23.89 6.50
CA GLU A 8 13.76 24.46 5.74
C GLU A 8 14.55 23.26 5.21
N GLY A 9 14.82 23.19 3.89
CA GLY A 9 15.49 22.06 3.27
C GLY A 9 16.63 21.57 4.16
N ARG A 10 16.51 20.33 4.66
CA ARG A 10 17.37 19.83 5.77
C ARG A 10 18.82 19.88 5.30
N GLY A 11 19.50 20.99 5.64
CA GLY A 11 20.92 21.17 5.40
C GLY A 11 21.74 20.10 6.13
N GLN A 12 22.97 19.89 5.72
CA GLN A 12 23.94 19.03 6.42
C GLN A 12 23.96 19.41 7.92
N GLY A 13 23.45 18.49 8.77
CA GLY A 13 23.40 18.68 10.23
C GLY A 13 22.01 18.52 10.87
N ALA A 14 20.92 18.26 10.12
CA ALA A 14 19.64 17.92 10.71
C ALA A 14 19.69 16.54 11.42
N ALA A 15 18.98 16.39 12.54
CA ALA A 15 18.88 15.10 13.23
C ALA A 15 18.21 14.05 12.31
N PRO A 16 18.65 12.76 12.40
CA PRO A 16 18.03 11.69 11.64
C PRO A 16 16.53 11.56 11.93
N ILE A 17 15.74 11.20 10.89
CA ILE A 17 14.32 10.89 11.03
C ILE A 17 14.18 9.58 11.80
N ARG A 18 13.38 9.59 12.86
CA ARG A 18 13.14 8.44 13.73
C ARG A 18 12.00 7.61 13.18
N VAL A 19 12.27 6.35 12.84
CA VAL A 19 11.35 5.51 12.04
C VAL A 19 10.85 4.32 12.87
N ALA A 20 9.53 4.11 12.87
CA ALA A 20 8.88 2.86 13.22
C ALA A 20 8.55 2.07 11.96
N LEU A 21 8.94 0.80 11.87
CA LEU A 21 8.66 -0.08 10.73
C LEU A 21 7.73 -1.22 11.14
N LEU A 22 6.48 -1.14 10.73
CA LEU A 22 5.44 -2.14 10.96
C LEU A 22 5.43 -3.14 9.81
N GLY A 23 5.68 -4.42 10.08
CA GLY A 23 5.78 -5.47 9.07
C GLY A 23 7.20 -5.63 8.48
N SER A 24 8.23 -5.43 9.29
CA SER A 24 9.65 -5.38 8.89
C SER A 24 10.17 -6.64 8.20
N THR A 25 9.57 -7.79 8.45
CA THR A 25 10.03 -9.10 7.93
C THR A 25 9.38 -9.50 6.61
N GLY A 26 8.35 -8.76 6.16
CA GLY A 26 7.68 -8.95 4.87
C GLY A 26 8.53 -8.50 3.68
N SER A 27 8.02 -8.71 2.46
CA SER A 27 8.73 -8.34 1.22
C SER A 27 9.07 -6.85 1.16
N ILE A 28 8.11 -5.98 1.44
CA ILE A 28 8.31 -4.52 1.47
C ILE A 28 9.15 -4.11 2.68
N GLY A 29 8.88 -4.70 3.86
CA GLY A 29 9.63 -4.38 5.07
C GLY A 29 11.13 -4.64 4.94
N ARG A 30 11.55 -5.74 4.31
CA ARG A 30 12.98 -6.04 4.04
C ARG A 30 13.60 -5.00 3.11
N GLN A 31 12.90 -4.60 2.04
CA GLN A 31 13.38 -3.55 1.14
C GLN A 31 13.42 -2.18 1.82
N ALA A 32 12.49 -1.90 2.73
CA ALA A 32 12.55 -0.70 3.57
C ALA A 32 13.79 -0.70 4.47
N VAL A 33 14.13 -1.86 5.10
CA VAL A 33 15.38 -2.03 5.86
C VAL A 33 16.61 -1.77 4.99
N ASP A 34 16.63 -2.21 3.73
CA ASP A 34 17.73 -1.95 2.81
C ASP A 34 17.88 -0.45 2.50
N VAL A 35 16.77 0.24 2.25
CA VAL A 35 16.76 1.70 2.00
C VAL A 35 17.22 2.47 3.25
N LEU A 36 16.69 2.14 4.43
CA LEU A 36 17.08 2.78 5.69
C LEU A 36 18.58 2.57 5.99
N ALA A 37 19.09 1.36 5.74
CA ALA A 37 20.50 1.03 5.94
C ALA A 37 21.43 1.69 4.90
N ALA A 38 20.94 2.08 3.74
CA ALA A 38 21.70 2.83 2.74
C ALA A 38 21.87 4.32 3.11
N HIS A 39 21.08 4.83 4.06
CA HIS A 39 21.07 6.24 4.47
C HIS A 39 21.12 6.39 6.01
N PRO A 40 22.14 5.84 6.68
CA PRO A 40 22.21 5.82 8.15
C PRO A 40 22.33 7.23 8.77
N GLU A 41 22.79 8.21 8.00
CA GLU A 41 22.85 9.62 8.41
C GLU A 41 21.48 10.31 8.39
N ALA A 42 20.53 9.76 7.63
CA ALA A 42 19.20 10.33 7.45
C ALA A 42 18.13 9.68 8.33
N PHE A 43 18.33 8.43 8.72
CA PHE A 43 17.31 7.64 9.42
C PHE A 43 17.86 6.90 10.63
N THR A 44 17.04 6.83 11.69
CA THR A 44 17.26 5.97 12.85
C THR A 44 16.02 5.10 13.04
N VAL A 45 16.16 3.78 12.99
CA VAL A 45 15.06 2.86 13.27
C VAL A 45 14.91 2.74 14.79
N VAL A 46 13.76 3.21 15.31
CA VAL A 46 13.46 3.20 16.75
C VAL A 46 12.49 2.09 17.13
N ALA A 47 11.66 1.61 16.18
CA ALA A 47 10.75 0.50 16.45
C ALA A 47 10.65 -0.45 15.25
N LEU A 48 10.52 -1.75 15.53
CA LEU A 48 10.29 -2.80 14.54
C LEU A 48 9.09 -3.66 14.97
N ALA A 49 8.22 -3.99 14.03
CA ALA A 49 7.17 -4.99 14.26
C ALA A 49 7.15 -6.05 13.17
N ALA A 50 6.83 -7.28 13.56
CA ALA A 50 6.66 -8.42 12.65
C ALA A 50 5.46 -9.28 13.08
N GLY A 51 4.90 -10.07 12.13
CA GLY A 51 3.82 -11.01 12.42
C GLY A 51 4.33 -12.28 13.11
N SER A 52 5.06 -13.14 12.38
CA SER A 52 5.46 -14.46 12.87
C SER A 52 6.96 -14.79 12.73
N SER A 53 7.72 -13.97 11.99
CA SER A 53 9.13 -14.27 11.66
C SER A 53 10.08 -13.80 12.75
N ALA A 54 10.10 -14.48 13.91
CA ALA A 54 10.93 -14.14 15.06
C ALA A 54 12.43 -14.08 14.72
N GLN A 55 12.95 -15.07 13.98
CA GLN A 55 14.37 -15.11 13.60
C GLN A 55 14.78 -13.87 12.81
N VAL A 56 14.02 -13.51 11.76
CA VAL A 56 14.33 -12.34 10.92
C VAL A 56 14.23 -11.03 11.71
N LEU A 57 13.23 -10.93 12.60
CA LEU A 57 13.08 -9.77 13.49
C LEU A 57 14.30 -9.65 14.43
N GLY A 58 14.78 -10.75 14.99
CA GLY A 58 15.98 -10.78 15.85
C GLY A 58 17.24 -10.33 15.08
N GLU A 59 17.44 -10.82 13.85
CA GLU A 59 18.54 -10.39 12.99
C GLU A 59 18.48 -8.88 12.67
N GLN A 60 17.28 -8.37 12.35
CA GLN A 60 17.03 -6.94 12.11
C GLN A 60 17.27 -6.12 13.39
N ALA A 61 16.76 -6.57 14.53
CA ALA A 61 16.96 -5.89 15.82
C ALA A 61 18.45 -5.82 16.22
N SER A 62 19.20 -6.89 16.01
CA SER A 62 20.65 -6.92 16.28
C SER A 62 21.42 -5.92 15.41
N ARG A 63 21.01 -5.76 14.13
CA ARG A 63 21.63 -4.84 13.17
C ARG A 63 21.24 -3.38 13.40
N LEU A 64 19.94 -3.11 13.61
CA LEU A 64 19.37 -1.75 13.63
C LEU A 64 19.26 -1.16 15.04
N ARG A 65 19.34 -2.02 16.07
CA ARG A 65 19.30 -1.65 17.50
C ARG A 65 18.10 -0.75 17.85
N PRO A 66 16.86 -1.17 17.54
CA PRO A 66 15.68 -0.37 17.86
C PRO A 66 15.48 -0.26 19.38
N ALA A 67 14.79 0.83 19.79
CA ALA A 67 14.38 1.00 21.19
C ALA A 67 13.26 0.03 21.58
N ALA A 68 12.38 -0.36 20.61
CA ALA A 68 11.27 -1.27 20.86
C ALA A 68 11.06 -2.25 19.71
N VAL A 69 10.54 -3.45 20.03
CA VAL A 69 10.10 -4.45 19.06
C VAL A 69 8.74 -5.05 19.45
N ALA A 70 7.95 -5.43 18.43
CA ALA A 70 6.73 -6.20 18.60
C ALA A 70 6.73 -7.42 17.68
N LEU A 71 6.11 -8.51 18.14
CA LEU A 71 5.90 -9.73 17.37
C LEU A 71 4.49 -10.25 17.65
N GLY A 72 3.76 -10.62 16.61
CA GLY A 72 2.40 -11.15 16.76
C GLY A 72 2.30 -12.46 17.53
N ASP A 73 3.40 -13.20 17.65
CA ASP A 73 3.54 -14.36 18.57
C ASP A 73 4.23 -13.89 19.86
N GLU A 74 3.44 -13.63 20.91
CA GLU A 74 3.97 -13.15 22.20
C GLU A 74 4.92 -14.16 22.87
N HIS A 75 4.69 -15.46 22.69
CA HIS A 75 5.57 -16.47 23.26
C HIS A 75 6.94 -16.45 22.59
N ALA A 76 6.97 -16.34 21.27
CA ALA A 76 8.20 -16.17 20.52
C ALA A 76 8.89 -14.82 20.82
N LEU A 77 8.12 -13.73 21.04
CA LEU A 77 8.64 -12.43 21.44
C LEU A 77 9.38 -12.50 22.80
N ALA A 78 8.81 -13.21 23.77
CA ALA A 78 9.42 -13.37 25.10
C ALA A 78 10.78 -14.08 25.03
N GLY A 79 10.92 -15.07 24.12
CA GLY A 79 12.15 -15.85 23.92
C GLY A 79 13.17 -15.23 22.97
N LEU A 80 12.86 -14.08 22.34
CA LEU A 80 13.73 -13.47 21.33
C LEU A 80 14.99 -12.86 21.97
N ASP A 81 16.18 -13.17 21.43
CA ASP A 81 17.42 -12.52 21.85
C ASP A 81 17.49 -11.11 21.23
N LEU A 82 17.51 -10.10 22.09
CA LEU A 82 17.45 -8.70 21.69
C LEU A 82 18.61 -7.90 22.26
N PRO A 83 19.05 -6.83 21.60
CA PRO A 83 20.04 -5.90 22.16
C PRO A 83 19.60 -5.40 23.54
N ILE A 84 20.59 -5.17 24.43
CA ILE A 84 20.35 -4.64 25.77
C ILE A 84 19.63 -3.28 25.65
N GLY A 85 18.50 -3.13 26.36
CA GLY A 85 17.69 -1.92 26.37
C GLY A 85 16.56 -1.88 25.35
N THR A 86 16.44 -2.88 24.46
CA THR A 86 15.31 -3.01 23.57
C THR A 86 14.05 -3.49 24.33
N GLU A 87 13.00 -2.70 24.30
CA GLU A 87 11.69 -3.00 24.87
C GLU A 87 10.94 -4.04 24.03
N ARG A 88 10.21 -4.96 24.69
CA ARG A 88 9.26 -5.88 24.05
C ARG A 88 7.84 -5.33 24.22
N VAL A 89 7.17 -5.01 23.12
CA VAL A 89 5.79 -4.53 23.12
C VAL A 89 4.88 -5.67 22.66
N GLY A 90 4.02 -6.14 23.53
CA GLY A 90 3.02 -7.21 23.27
C GLY A 90 1.61 -6.64 23.33
N GLY A 91 0.61 -7.50 23.05
CA GLY A 91 -0.81 -7.16 23.08
C GLY A 91 -1.37 -6.83 21.70
N ASP A 92 -2.71 -6.78 21.64
CA ASP A 92 -3.46 -6.53 20.40
C ASP A 92 -3.22 -5.11 19.84
N ASP A 93 -2.83 -4.18 20.70
CA ASP A 93 -2.54 -2.78 20.38
C ASP A 93 -1.04 -2.49 20.13
N ALA A 94 -0.19 -3.52 20.11
CA ALA A 94 1.26 -3.36 19.98
C ALA A 94 1.68 -2.49 18.78
N LEU A 95 1.02 -2.63 17.62
CA LEU A 95 1.32 -1.83 16.43
C LEU A 95 0.95 -0.36 16.63
N GLU A 96 -0.16 -0.09 17.30
CA GLU A 96 -0.61 1.26 17.63
C GLU A 96 0.34 1.92 18.63
N VAL A 97 0.71 1.21 19.69
CA VAL A 97 1.71 1.67 20.68
C VAL A 97 3.02 2.05 20.01
N LEU A 98 3.53 1.21 19.09
CA LEU A 98 4.77 1.52 18.37
C LEU A 98 4.61 2.71 17.40
N ALA A 99 3.43 2.90 16.80
CA ALA A 99 3.18 3.96 15.85
C ALA A 99 3.08 5.36 16.47
N VAL A 100 2.70 5.45 17.76
CA VAL A 100 2.49 6.73 18.47
C VAL A 100 3.56 7.04 19.53
N ARG A 101 4.69 6.33 19.52
CA ARG A 101 5.79 6.60 20.45
C ARG A 101 6.32 8.03 20.27
N ASP A 102 6.68 8.67 21.37
CA ASP A 102 7.24 10.05 21.38
C ASP A 102 8.57 10.18 20.61
N ASP A 103 9.27 9.05 20.42
CA ASP A 103 10.52 8.98 19.67
C ASP A 103 10.33 8.55 18.19
N VAL A 104 9.14 8.67 17.62
CA VAL A 104 8.83 8.37 16.22
C VAL A 104 8.43 9.64 15.47
N ASP A 105 9.02 9.86 14.29
CA ASP A 105 8.68 10.94 13.36
C ASP A 105 7.93 10.40 12.13
N LEU A 106 8.23 9.14 11.76
CA LEU A 106 7.70 8.50 10.56
C LEU A 106 7.42 7.02 10.81
N VAL A 107 6.23 6.58 10.40
CA VAL A 107 5.80 5.18 10.47
C VAL A 107 5.77 4.59 9.06
N ILE A 108 6.53 3.52 8.83
CA ILE A 108 6.43 2.71 7.61
C ILE A 108 5.46 1.56 7.87
N VAL A 109 4.43 1.46 7.03
CA VAL A 109 3.42 0.40 7.11
C VAL A 109 3.62 -0.59 5.97
N ALA A 110 4.16 -1.76 6.30
CA ALA A 110 4.47 -2.85 5.38
C ALA A 110 3.77 -4.17 5.79
N THR A 111 2.67 -4.08 6.53
CA THR A 111 1.78 -5.18 6.88
C THR A 111 0.74 -5.40 5.78
N GLY A 112 0.03 -6.51 5.79
CA GLY A 112 -1.17 -6.74 4.96
C GLY A 112 -2.45 -6.70 5.79
N GLY A 113 -3.60 -6.65 5.14
CA GLY A 113 -4.92 -6.68 5.76
C GLY A 113 -5.27 -5.42 6.56
N LEU A 114 -6.36 -5.49 7.34
CA LEU A 114 -6.89 -4.34 8.10
C LEU A 114 -6.17 -4.07 9.43
N VAL A 115 -5.18 -4.88 9.80
CA VAL A 115 -4.44 -4.77 11.07
C VAL A 115 -3.78 -3.41 11.26
N SER A 116 -3.46 -2.71 10.18
CA SER A 116 -2.82 -1.39 10.23
C SER A 116 -3.79 -0.20 10.24
N LEU A 117 -5.09 -0.42 10.15
CA LEU A 117 -6.05 0.69 10.10
C LEU A 117 -5.97 1.59 11.34
N ARG A 118 -6.04 0.99 12.55
CA ARG A 118 -5.91 1.73 13.81
C ARG A 118 -4.54 2.39 13.97
N PRO A 119 -3.40 1.68 13.78
CA PRO A 119 -2.06 2.27 13.85
C PRO A 119 -1.86 3.46 12.88
N VAL A 120 -2.40 3.39 11.66
CA VAL A 120 -2.30 4.49 10.69
C VAL A 120 -3.07 5.73 11.15
N ILE A 121 -4.32 5.55 11.61
CA ILE A 121 -5.14 6.65 12.14
C ILE A 121 -4.47 7.26 13.38
N ALA A 122 -3.99 6.43 14.30
CA ALA A 122 -3.34 6.87 15.52
C ALA A 122 -2.04 7.67 15.21
N ALA A 123 -1.19 7.16 14.32
CA ALA A 123 0.03 7.84 13.89
C ALA A 123 -0.24 9.22 13.29
N LEU A 124 -1.19 9.31 12.34
CA LEU A 124 -1.59 10.60 11.74
C LEU A 124 -2.16 11.56 12.80
N THR A 125 -3.02 11.06 13.71
CA THR A 125 -3.58 11.86 14.80
C THR A 125 -2.50 12.39 15.74
N ALA A 126 -1.42 11.62 15.95
CA ALA A 126 -0.23 12.05 16.68
C ALA A 126 0.67 12.99 15.86
N SER A 127 0.27 13.35 14.64
CA SER A 127 1.07 14.15 13.67
C SER A 127 2.36 13.47 13.22
N ASN A 128 2.43 12.16 13.26
CA ASN A 128 3.51 11.38 12.66
C ASN A 128 3.24 11.20 11.16
N VAL A 129 4.29 11.25 10.35
CA VAL A 129 4.19 10.92 8.93
C VAL A 129 3.99 9.42 8.76
N VAL A 130 3.11 9.01 7.87
CA VAL A 130 2.88 7.60 7.53
C VAL A 130 3.28 7.34 6.08
N ALA A 131 4.20 6.40 5.86
CA ALA A 131 4.55 5.86 4.55
C ALA A 131 3.94 4.45 4.43
N THR A 132 2.92 4.27 3.59
CA THR A 132 2.16 3.02 3.55
C THR A 132 2.30 2.26 2.24
N ALA A 133 2.56 0.96 2.36
CA ALA A 133 2.42 -0.04 1.30
C ALA A 133 1.16 -0.91 1.49
N ASN A 134 0.41 -0.67 2.56
CA ASN A 134 -0.83 -1.38 2.86
C ASN A 134 -2.01 -0.70 2.16
N LYS A 135 -2.38 -1.22 0.99
CA LYS A 135 -3.51 -0.71 0.21
C LYS A 135 -4.85 -1.03 0.86
N GLU A 136 -4.93 -2.12 1.63
CA GLU A 136 -6.12 -2.58 2.32
C GLU A 136 -6.65 -1.53 3.30
N THR A 137 -5.76 -0.81 3.97
CA THR A 137 -6.11 0.31 4.86
C THR A 137 -6.84 1.42 4.13
N LEU A 138 -6.40 1.80 2.92
CA LEU A 138 -7.05 2.86 2.12
C LEU A 138 -8.29 2.36 1.40
N VAL A 139 -8.28 1.14 0.89
CA VAL A 139 -9.44 0.54 0.22
C VAL A 139 -10.64 0.44 1.17
N ALA A 140 -10.42 -0.06 2.40
CA ALA A 140 -11.50 -0.21 3.38
C ALA A 140 -11.75 1.05 4.21
N GLY A 141 -10.71 1.79 4.57
CA GLY A 141 -10.75 2.86 5.56
C GLY A 141 -10.34 4.24 5.03
N GLY A 142 -10.26 4.45 3.71
CA GLY A 142 -9.85 5.73 3.13
C GLY A 142 -10.70 6.92 3.60
N HIS A 143 -12.00 6.71 3.83
CA HIS A 143 -12.92 7.70 4.40
C HIS A 143 -12.59 8.09 5.85
N LEU A 144 -11.88 7.25 6.60
CA LEU A 144 -11.42 7.53 7.97
C LEU A 144 -10.01 8.13 7.99
N VAL A 145 -9.13 7.65 7.12
CA VAL A 145 -7.70 7.99 7.11
C VAL A 145 -7.44 9.32 6.41
N MET A 146 -8.01 9.53 5.21
CA MET A 146 -7.71 10.72 4.41
C MET A 146 -8.18 12.04 5.03
N PRO A 147 -9.33 12.12 5.74
CA PRO A 147 -9.69 13.34 6.44
C PRO A 147 -8.66 13.82 7.47
N VAL A 148 -7.99 12.89 8.18
CA VAL A 148 -6.94 13.24 9.15
C VAL A 148 -5.72 13.82 8.40
N ALA A 149 -5.26 13.18 7.32
CA ALA A 149 -4.14 13.67 6.53
C ALA A 149 -4.45 15.05 5.89
N ARG A 150 -5.68 15.25 5.41
CA ARG A 150 -6.13 16.53 4.83
C ARG A 150 -6.20 17.64 5.88
N ALA A 151 -6.64 17.34 7.11
CA ALA A 151 -6.65 18.31 8.21
C ALA A 151 -5.24 18.79 8.55
N LEU A 152 -4.28 17.86 8.70
CA LEU A 152 -2.88 18.19 8.96
C LEU A 152 -2.26 19.05 7.84
N ALA A 153 -2.56 18.73 6.58
CA ALA A 153 -2.10 19.52 5.43
C ALA A 153 -2.73 20.92 5.40
N SER A 154 -4.01 21.04 5.74
CA SER A 154 -4.74 22.32 5.81
C SER A 154 -4.14 23.25 6.86
N ASP A 155 -3.77 22.73 8.02
CA ASP A 155 -3.12 23.50 9.09
C ASP A 155 -1.77 24.07 8.63
N ARG A 156 -0.99 23.28 7.85
CA ARG A 156 0.26 23.75 7.26
C ARG A 156 0.04 24.79 6.16
N ALA A 157 -0.92 24.54 5.27
CA ALA A 157 -1.29 25.47 4.20
C ALA A 157 -1.75 26.82 4.72
N ALA A 158 -2.43 26.85 5.88
CA ALA A 158 -2.85 28.10 6.54
C ALA A 158 -1.65 28.93 7.03
N ALA A 159 -0.54 28.29 7.41
CA ALA A 159 0.68 28.96 7.83
C ALA A 159 1.56 29.37 6.64
N ASP A 160 1.83 28.47 5.71
CA ASP A 160 2.51 28.72 4.43
C ASP A 160 1.97 27.77 3.35
N PRO A 161 1.24 28.29 2.34
CA PRO A 161 0.72 27.48 1.23
C PRO A 161 1.80 26.79 0.39
N ARG A 162 3.07 27.19 0.51
CA ARG A 162 4.21 26.60 -0.20
C ARG A 162 4.97 25.58 0.64
N ASP A 163 4.57 25.37 1.90
CA ASP A 163 5.13 24.30 2.73
C ASP A 163 4.90 22.94 2.01
N PRO A 164 5.94 22.12 1.79
CA PRO A 164 5.76 20.76 1.24
C PRO A 164 4.72 19.93 1.98
N TYR A 165 4.51 20.18 3.27
CA TYR A 165 3.51 19.52 4.11
C TYR A 165 2.10 20.15 4.02
N ALA A 166 1.89 21.16 3.18
CA ALA A 166 0.56 21.64 2.78
C ALA A 166 -0.19 20.67 1.85
N ASN A 167 0.42 19.53 1.52
CA ASN A 167 -0.16 18.45 0.72
C ASN A 167 -0.49 17.24 1.61
N PRO A 168 -1.71 16.66 1.56
CA PRO A 168 -2.08 15.46 2.32
C PRO A 168 -1.12 14.27 2.11
N LEU A 169 -0.57 14.12 0.90
CA LEU A 169 0.40 13.07 0.58
C LEU A 169 1.79 13.29 1.19
N ALA A 170 2.06 14.43 1.81
CA ALA A 170 3.24 14.60 2.65
C ALA A 170 3.08 13.96 4.03
N TRP A 171 1.85 13.73 4.47
CA TRP A 171 1.49 13.09 5.74
C TRP A 171 1.19 11.60 5.57
N LEU A 172 0.41 11.25 4.54
CA LEU A 172 0.14 9.86 4.16
C LEU A 172 0.79 9.57 2.80
N ARG A 173 1.97 9.00 2.81
CA ARG A 173 2.84 8.81 1.64
C ARG A 173 2.65 7.44 1.03
N PRO A 174 2.19 7.34 -0.22
CA PRO A 174 2.03 6.04 -0.86
C PRO A 174 3.39 5.42 -1.21
N ILE A 175 3.60 4.16 -0.84
CA ILE A 175 4.73 3.33 -1.26
C ILE A 175 4.37 2.50 -2.49
N ASP A 176 3.08 2.18 -2.71
CA ASP A 176 2.65 1.50 -3.93
C ASP A 176 3.19 2.23 -5.17
N SER A 177 3.79 1.49 -6.12
CA SER A 177 4.58 2.08 -7.21
C SER A 177 3.77 2.99 -8.11
N GLU A 178 2.53 2.64 -8.41
CA GLU A 178 1.62 3.40 -9.25
C GLU A 178 1.20 4.70 -8.58
N HIS A 179 0.87 4.63 -7.30
CA HIS A 179 0.49 5.82 -6.52
C HIS A 179 1.69 6.73 -6.25
N SER A 180 2.86 6.17 -5.93
CA SER A 180 4.09 6.94 -5.85
C SER A 180 4.36 7.67 -7.16
N ALA A 181 4.15 7.01 -8.32
CA ALA A 181 4.34 7.60 -9.64
C ALA A 181 3.38 8.77 -9.89
N ILE A 182 2.09 8.61 -9.60
CA ILE A 182 1.09 9.69 -9.73
C ILE A 182 1.47 10.85 -8.81
N TRP A 183 1.78 10.58 -7.54
CA TRP A 183 2.23 11.62 -6.61
C TRP A 183 3.42 12.40 -7.16
N GLN A 184 4.46 11.71 -7.67
CA GLN A 184 5.63 12.35 -8.28
C GLN A 184 5.28 13.20 -9.50
N CYS A 185 4.29 12.79 -10.30
CA CYS A 185 3.79 13.56 -11.43
C CYS A 185 3.01 14.82 -10.99
N LEU A 186 2.35 14.78 -9.83
CA LEU A 186 1.53 15.88 -9.31
C LEU A 186 2.34 16.92 -8.52
N VAL A 187 3.60 16.65 -8.16
CA VAL A 187 4.44 17.65 -7.46
C VAL A 187 4.56 18.91 -8.30
N GLY A 188 4.12 20.03 -7.73
CA GLY A 188 4.11 21.35 -8.39
C GLY A 188 2.93 21.61 -9.33
N GLU A 189 2.00 20.65 -9.42
CA GLU A 189 0.77 20.78 -10.22
C GLU A 189 -0.46 21.03 -9.33
N GLY A 190 -1.46 21.71 -9.88
CA GLY A 190 -2.74 21.91 -9.21
C GLY A 190 -3.77 20.89 -9.65
N MET A 191 -4.52 20.32 -8.70
CA MET A 191 -5.59 19.33 -8.98
C MET A 191 -6.64 19.80 -10.00
N PRO A 192 -7.05 21.09 -10.08
CA PRO A 192 -7.94 21.56 -11.13
C PRO A 192 -7.41 21.40 -12.56
N GLY A 193 -6.11 21.23 -12.73
CA GLY A 193 -5.48 20.93 -14.02
C GLY A 193 -5.51 19.45 -14.41
N VAL A 194 -5.90 18.56 -13.53
CA VAL A 194 -5.92 17.10 -13.75
C VAL A 194 -7.22 16.70 -14.46
N ALA A 195 -7.10 16.05 -15.62
CA ALA A 195 -8.23 15.49 -16.37
C ALA A 195 -8.45 14.00 -16.05
N ALA A 196 -7.36 13.22 -15.88
CA ALA A 196 -7.44 11.81 -15.52
C ALA A 196 -6.14 11.30 -14.90
N LEU A 197 -6.25 10.28 -14.07
CA LEU A 197 -5.15 9.45 -13.59
C LEU A 197 -5.08 8.17 -14.44
N LEU A 198 -3.88 7.80 -14.90
CA LEU A 198 -3.66 6.58 -15.68
C LEU A 198 -2.85 5.60 -14.85
N LEU A 199 -3.51 4.58 -14.32
CA LEU A 199 -2.87 3.47 -13.61
C LEU A 199 -2.37 2.45 -14.62
N THR A 200 -1.07 2.18 -14.66
CA THR A 200 -0.53 1.12 -15.49
C THR A 200 -0.59 -0.23 -14.77
N ALA A 201 -0.74 -1.30 -15.54
CA ALA A 201 -0.70 -2.68 -15.05
C ALA A 201 0.18 -3.52 -15.97
N SER A 202 0.93 -4.48 -15.41
CA SER A 202 1.69 -5.44 -16.22
C SER A 202 0.80 -6.37 -17.07
N GLY A 203 -0.45 -6.56 -16.64
CA GLY A 203 -1.40 -7.52 -17.22
C GLY A 203 -1.26 -8.94 -16.67
N GLY A 204 -0.30 -9.18 -15.79
CA GLY A 204 -0.09 -10.47 -15.12
C GLY A 204 0.37 -11.61 -16.04
N PRO A 205 0.45 -12.84 -15.53
CA PRO A 205 0.98 -13.99 -16.27
C PRO A 205 0.05 -14.50 -17.39
N PHE A 206 -1.20 -14.05 -17.42
CA PHE A 206 -2.22 -14.54 -18.35
C PHE A 206 -2.61 -13.55 -19.44
N LEU A 207 -1.86 -12.46 -19.60
CA LEU A 207 -2.15 -11.43 -20.60
C LEU A 207 -2.35 -11.99 -22.01
N ASP A 208 -1.45 -12.85 -22.45
CA ASP A 208 -1.45 -13.48 -23.78
C ASP A 208 -1.81 -14.99 -23.72
N ALA A 209 -2.35 -15.49 -22.59
CA ALA A 209 -2.74 -16.89 -22.42
C ALA A 209 -4.09 -17.19 -23.08
N PRO A 210 -4.48 -18.48 -23.24
CA PRO A 210 -5.79 -18.87 -23.78
C PRO A 210 -6.95 -18.22 -23.03
N ALA A 211 -8.11 -18.10 -23.70
CA ALA A 211 -9.30 -17.45 -23.13
C ALA A 211 -9.86 -18.20 -21.90
N ASP A 212 -9.73 -19.53 -21.88
CA ASP A 212 -10.20 -20.35 -20.74
C ASP A 212 -9.16 -20.35 -19.61
N LEU A 213 -9.58 -19.84 -18.46
CA LEU A 213 -8.78 -19.76 -17.24
C LEU A 213 -9.28 -20.72 -16.13
N ALA A 214 -10.23 -21.63 -16.43
CA ALA A 214 -10.82 -22.54 -15.43
C ALA A 214 -9.79 -23.49 -14.82
N GLU A 215 -8.85 -23.99 -15.63
CA GLU A 215 -7.82 -24.94 -15.22
C GLU A 215 -6.52 -24.28 -14.71
N VAL A 216 -6.52 -22.99 -14.46
CA VAL A 216 -5.33 -22.27 -13.96
C VAL A 216 -4.98 -22.75 -12.55
N THR A 217 -3.73 -23.20 -12.41
CA THR A 217 -3.20 -23.65 -11.11
C THR A 217 -2.50 -22.52 -10.35
N PRO A 218 -2.38 -22.62 -9.01
CA PRO A 218 -1.59 -21.68 -8.21
C PRO A 218 -0.16 -21.48 -8.72
N GLN A 219 0.48 -22.57 -9.14
CA GLN A 219 1.86 -22.53 -9.65
C GLN A 219 1.99 -21.74 -10.95
N GLN A 220 0.96 -21.76 -11.81
CA GLN A 220 0.92 -20.93 -13.03
C GLN A 220 0.66 -19.47 -12.69
N ALA A 221 -0.29 -19.20 -11.82
CA ALA A 221 -0.67 -17.83 -11.42
C ALA A 221 0.45 -17.11 -10.64
N LEU A 222 1.29 -17.84 -9.90
CA LEU A 222 2.44 -17.29 -9.18
C LEU A 222 3.65 -16.93 -10.08
N ARG A 223 3.62 -17.23 -11.39
CA ARG A 223 4.71 -16.90 -12.32
C ARG A 223 4.53 -15.52 -12.93
N HIS A 224 4.72 -14.48 -12.10
CA HIS A 224 4.65 -13.12 -12.63
C HIS A 224 5.82 -12.82 -13.57
N PRO A 225 5.57 -12.24 -14.78
CA PRO A 225 6.61 -12.06 -15.80
C PRO A 225 7.66 -11.00 -15.46
N THR A 226 7.33 -9.99 -14.63
CA THR A 226 8.15 -8.79 -14.43
C THR A 226 8.53 -8.59 -12.96
N TRP A 227 7.61 -8.82 -12.01
CA TRP A 227 7.79 -8.51 -10.59
C TRP A 227 8.04 -9.77 -9.77
N THR A 228 8.91 -9.65 -8.76
CA THR A 228 9.06 -10.66 -7.70
C THR A 228 8.33 -10.16 -6.46
N MET A 229 7.18 -10.75 -6.16
CA MET A 229 6.26 -10.28 -5.12
C MET A 229 5.82 -11.41 -4.19
N GLY A 230 5.12 -11.05 -3.10
CA GLY A 230 4.44 -12.01 -2.23
C GLY A 230 3.33 -12.77 -2.98
N ALA A 231 2.95 -13.93 -2.46
CA ALA A 231 1.97 -14.81 -3.12
C ALA A 231 0.61 -14.12 -3.33
N LYS A 232 0.09 -13.43 -2.30
CA LYS A 232 -1.22 -12.74 -2.36
C LYS A 232 -1.26 -11.75 -3.52
N ILE A 233 -0.41 -10.75 -3.54
CA ILE A 233 -0.40 -9.70 -4.56
C ILE A 233 -0.06 -10.24 -5.96
N THR A 234 0.64 -11.36 -6.07
CA THR A 234 0.91 -12.02 -7.36
C THR A 234 -0.38 -12.61 -7.95
N ILE A 235 -1.25 -13.23 -7.13
CA ILE A 235 -2.56 -13.70 -7.57
C ILE A 235 -3.48 -12.50 -7.90
N ASP A 236 -3.45 -11.43 -7.12
CA ASP A 236 -4.21 -10.22 -7.41
C ASP A 236 -3.80 -9.57 -8.75
N SER A 237 -2.50 -9.59 -9.06
CA SER A 237 -2.01 -9.17 -10.38
C SER A 237 -2.52 -10.07 -11.50
N ALA A 238 -2.53 -11.41 -11.28
CA ALA A 238 -3.01 -12.38 -12.25
C ALA A 238 -4.50 -12.25 -12.57
N THR A 239 -5.32 -11.79 -11.62
CA THR A 239 -6.77 -11.57 -11.74
C THR A 239 -7.15 -10.15 -12.11
N LEU A 240 -6.21 -9.21 -12.14
CA LEU A 240 -6.41 -7.75 -12.15
C LEU A 240 -7.16 -7.21 -10.90
N ALA A 241 -7.34 -8.00 -9.86
CA ALA A 241 -7.87 -7.53 -8.57
C ALA A 241 -6.98 -6.43 -7.98
N ASN A 242 -5.63 -6.61 -8.00
CA ASN A 242 -4.69 -5.60 -7.54
C ASN A 242 -4.97 -4.23 -8.17
N LYS A 243 -5.15 -4.20 -9.49
CA LYS A 243 -5.43 -2.95 -10.21
C LYS A 243 -6.80 -2.36 -9.85
N GLY A 244 -7.77 -3.21 -9.55
CA GLY A 244 -9.06 -2.78 -9.01
C GLY A 244 -8.95 -2.12 -7.64
N LEU A 245 -8.15 -2.70 -6.73
CA LEU A 245 -7.87 -2.12 -5.41
C LEU A 245 -7.13 -0.78 -5.54
N GLU A 246 -6.19 -0.66 -6.45
CA GLU A 246 -5.47 0.58 -6.72
C GLU A 246 -6.37 1.69 -7.30
N VAL A 247 -7.42 1.35 -8.06
CA VAL A 247 -8.43 2.33 -8.48
C VAL A 247 -9.14 2.95 -7.28
N ILE A 248 -9.51 2.13 -6.27
CA ILE A 248 -10.13 2.63 -5.04
C ILE A 248 -9.13 3.46 -4.23
N GLU A 249 -7.90 3.00 -4.13
CA GLU A 249 -6.81 3.72 -3.44
C GLU A 249 -6.54 5.09 -4.09
N ALA A 250 -6.50 5.16 -5.44
CA ALA A 250 -6.34 6.40 -6.18
C ALA A 250 -7.46 7.40 -5.91
N HIS A 251 -8.71 6.94 -5.86
CA HIS A 251 -9.85 7.77 -5.49
C HIS A 251 -9.62 8.47 -4.14
N TRP A 252 -9.23 7.72 -3.12
CA TRP A 252 -9.01 8.27 -1.78
C TRP A 252 -7.78 9.20 -1.70
N LEU A 253 -6.65 8.78 -2.27
CA LEU A 253 -5.39 9.53 -2.20
C LEU A 253 -5.48 10.89 -2.91
N TYR A 254 -6.09 10.92 -4.11
CA TYR A 254 -6.04 12.08 -5.00
C TYR A 254 -7.35 12.85 -5.06
N ASP A 255 -8.43 12.37 -4.40
CA ASP A 255 -9.75 12.99 -4.44
C ASP A 255 -10.29 13.12 -5.87
N VAL A 256 -10.16 12.04 -6.66
CA VAL A 256 -10.54 11.98 -8.08
C VAL A 256 -11.67 10.98 -8.24
N GLU A 257 -12.68 11.36 -9.03
CA GLU A 257 -13.83 10.49 -9.32
C GLU A 257 -13.41 9.24 -10.08
N TYR A 258 -14.08 8.11 -9.82
CA TYR A 258 -13.77 6.81 -10.42
C TYR A 258 -13.71 6.82 -11.96
N ASP A 259 -14.55 7.67 -12.61
CA ASP A 259 -14.59 7.80 -14.06
C ASP A 259 -13.37 8.53 -14.65
N ALA A 260 -12.64 9.25 -13.84
CA ALA A 260 -11.37 9.89 -14.18
C ALA A 260 -10.14 9.06 -13.80
N ILE A 261 -10.32 7.79 -13.39
CA ILE A 261 -9.23 6.86 -13.11
C ILE A 261 -9.23 5.75 -14.17
N GLU A 262 -8.31 5.86 -15.10
CA GLU A 262 -8.15 4.95 -16.23
C GLU A 262 -7.13 3.85 -15.92
N VAL A 263 -7.34 2.64 -16.46
CA VAL A 263 -6.40 1.53 -16.37
C VAL A 263 -5.84 1.22 -17.75
N VAL A 264 -4.51 1.10 -17.83
CA VAL A 264 -3.79 0.81 -19.06
C VAL A 264 -2.84 -0.36 -18.82
N ILE A 265 -2.92 -1.40 -19.65
CA ILE A 265 -1.96 -2.51 -19.59
C ILE A 265 -0.67 -2.08 -20.27
N HIS A 266 0.45 -2.15 -19.52
CA HIS A 266 1.80 -1.85 -19.96
C HIS A 266 2.75 -2.96 -19.50
N PRO A 267 2.96 -4.01 -20.33
CA PRO A 267 3.65 -5.23 -19.91
C PRO A 267 5.09 -5.03 -19.45
N GLN A 268 5.79 -4.04 -20.01
CA GLN A 268 7.18 -3.77 -19.67
C GLN A 268 7.33 -3.14 -18.27
N SER A 269 6.25 -2.58 -17.69
CA SER A 269 6.24 -1.92 -16.38
C SER A 269 7.35 -0.87 -16.17
N VAL A 270 7.72 -0.17 -17.25
CA VAL A 270 8.71 0.93 -17.23
C VAL A 270 8.04 2.25 -16.83
N ILE A 271 6.84 2.50 -17.36
CA ILE A 271 5.96 3.58 -16.88
C ILE A 271 5.14 3.00 -15.73
N HIS A 272 5.33 3.56 -14.54
CA HIS A 272 4.62 3.09 -13.35
C HIS A 272 3.21 3.69 -13.24
N SER A 273 3.00 4.92 -13.70
CA SER A 273 1.68 5.55 -13.92
C SER A 273 1.87 6.92 -14.56
N ALA A 274 0.78 7.56 -14.95
CA ALA A 274 0.79 8.88 -15.58
C ALA A 274 -0.42 9.72 -15.13
N VAL A 275 -0.32 11.03 -15.35
CA VAL A 275 -1.39 12.00 -15.16
C VAL A 275 -1.67 12.69 -16.50
N ARG A 276 -2.93 12.72 -16.92
CA ARG A 276 -3.38 13.50 -18.06
C ARG A 276 -3.97 14.81 -17.58
N PHE A 277 -3.49 15.91 -18.16
CA PHE A 277 -3.96 17.25 -17.84
C PHE A 277 -5.04 17.72 -18.81
N VAL A 278 -5.77 18.78 -18.40
CA VAL A 278 -6.90 19.34 -19.18
C VAL A 278 -6.46 19.93 -20.54
N ASP A 279 -5.18 20.26 -20.70
CA ASP A 279 -4.59 20.71 -21.97
C ASP A 279 -4.21 19.56 -22.92
N GLY A 280 -4.47 18.29 -22.49
CA GLY A 280 -4.14 17.08 -23.24
C GLY A 280 -2.72 16.56 -23.03
N SER A 281 -1.88 17.25 -22.27
CA SER A 281 -0.52 16.76 -21.96
C SER A 281 -0.54 15.58 -21.00
N LEU A 282 0.49 14.73 -21.08
CA LEU A 282 0.73 13.59 -20.18
C LEU A 282 2.05 13.76 -19.44
N LYS A 283 2.03 13.58 -18.13
CA LYS A 283 3.22 13.49 -17.31
C LYS A 283 3.30 12.10 -16.69
N ALA A 284 4.39 11.39 -16.89
CA ALA A 284 4.57 10.01 -16.46
C ALA A 284 5.85 9.84 -15.65
N GLN A 285 5.83 8.97 -14.65
CA GLN A 285 7.03 8.58 -13.93
C GLN A 285 7.52 7.24 -14.49
N LEU A 286 8.80 7.18 -14.83
CA LEU A 286 9.48 6.01 -15.35
C LEU A 286 10.50 5.49 -14.34
N GLY A 287 10.61 4.16 -14.23
CA GLY A 287 11.55 3.48 -13.36
C GLY A 287 11.74 2.03 -13.78
N THR A 288 12.74 1.38 -13.19
CA THR A 288 12.79 -0.08 -13.20
C THR A 288 11.80 -0.64 -12.17
N PRO A 289 11.29 -1.88 -12.33
CA PRO A 289 10.39 -2.51 -11.36
C PRO A 289 11.14 -2.89 -10.07
N ASP A 290 11.40 -1.89 -9.23
CA ASP A 290 12.14 -1.99 -7.97
C ASP A 290 11.45 -1.14 -6.90
N MET A 291 10.89 -1.80 -5.88
CA MET A 291 10.14 -1.13 -4.80
C MET A 291 11.02 -0.22 -3.92
N ARG A 292 12.35 -0.35 -3.96
CA ARG A 292 13.25 0.54 -3.23
C ARG A 292 13.13 1.99 -3.71
N LEU A 293 12.76 2.22 -4.97
CA LEU A 293 12.56 3.57 -5.51
C LEU A 293 11.36 4.29 -4.85
N PRO A 294 10.12 3.76 -4.89
CA PRO A 294 8.99 4.40 -4.23
C PRO A 294 9.12 4.43 -2.70
N ILE A 295 9.71 3.39 -2.07
CA ILE A 295 10.02 3.40 -0.65
C ILE A 295 10.92 4.59 -0.33
N GLN A 296 12.06 4.73 -1.02
CA GLN A 296 12.99 5.83 -0.77
C GLN A 296 12.32 7.19 -0.98
N TYR A 297 11.55 7.37 -2.07
CA TYR A 297 10.86 8.62 -2.32
C TYR A 297 9.89 8.99 -1.18
N ALA A 298 9.13 8.01 -0.68
CA ALA A 298 8.23 8.22 0.45
C ALA A 298 8.99 8.61 1.73
N LEU A 299 10.18 8.05 1.97
CA LEU A 299 10.98 8.33 3.15
C LEU A 299 11.72 9.67 3.07
N THR A 300 12.17 10.08 1.88
CA THR A 300 13.04 11.27 1.72
C THR A 300 12.29 12.52 1.28
N TYR A 301 10.99 12.43 0.93
CA TYR A 301 10.21 13.59 0.50
C TYR A 301 10.33 14.77 1.50
N PRO A 302 10.51 16.01 1.01
CA PRO A 302 10.42 16.44 -0.38
C PRO A 302 11.72 16.26 -1.21
N ASP A 303 12.80 15.79 -0.63
CA ASP A 303 14.09 15.66 -1.27
C ASP A 303 14.22 14.40 -2.12
N ARG A 304 15.08 14.44 -3.15
CA ARG A 304 15.53 13.25 -3.86
C ARG A 304 16.96 12.91 -3.46
N ARG A 305 17.20 11.64 -3.14
CA ARG A 305 18.53 11.13 -2.78
C ARG A 305 18.99 10.04 -3.74
N PRO A 306 20.29 9.78 -3.87
CA PRO A 306 20.81 8.65 -4.63
C PRO A 306 20.11 7.35 -4.19
N SER A 307 19.67 6.54 -5.16
CA SER A 307 18.97 5.29 -4.92
C SER A 307 19.82 4.09 -5.34
N PRO A 308 19.71 2.95 -4.64
CA PRO A 308 20.30 1.70 -5.11
C PRO A 308 19.56 1.11 -6.33
N ALA A 309 18.36 1.63 -6.67
CA ALA A 309 17.61 1.21 -7.85
C ALA A 309 18.28 1.74 -9.13
N THR A 310 18.33 0.90 -10.16
CA THR A 310 18.92 1.25 -11.46
C THR A 310 17.94 2.09 -12.28
N ALA A 311 18.42 3.14 -12.94
CA ALA A 311 17.60 3.90 -13.89
C ALA A 311 17.29 3.04 -15.15
N PRO A 312 16.09 3.20 -15.77
CA PRO A 312 15.76 2.48 -16.99
C PRO A 312 16.63 2.95 -18.17
N ASP A 313 17.16 2.01 -18.93
CA ASP A 313 17.85 2.28 -20.20
C ASP A 313 16.82 2.39 -21.33
N LEU A 314 16.40 3.62 -21.65
CA LEU A 314 15.40 3.88 -22.67
C LEU A 314 15.86 3.45 -24.08
N VAL A 315 17.16 3.50 -24.37
CA VAL A 315 17.71 3.06 -25.66
C VAL A 315 17.65 1.54 -25.78
N GLY A 316 18.04 0.82 -24.72
CA GLY A 316 17.97 -0.64 -24.67
C GLY A 316 16.53 -1.16 -24.66
N ILE A 317 15.59 -0.46 -24.04
CA ILE A 317 14.16 -0.77 -24.05
C ILE A 317 13.55 -0.59 -25.45
N GLY A 318 13.90 0.47 -26.17
CA GLY A 318 13.53 0.74 -27.55
C GLY A 318 12.06 1.12 -27.73
N SER A 319 11.10 0.29 -27.33
CA SER A 319 9.66 0.54 -27.50
C SER A 319 8.86 0.19 -26.25
N LEU A 320 7.78 0.94 -26.01
CA LEU A 320 6.80 0.72 -24.95
C LEU A 320 5.46 0.37 -25.59
N THR A 321 4.75 -0.59 -25.04
CA THR A 321 3.46 -1.06 -25.56
C THR A 321 2.35 -0.85 -24.54
N PHE A 322 1.16 -0.52 -25.06
CA PHE A 322 -0.02 -0.23 -24.24
C PHE A 322 -1.24 -0.93 -24.83
N ARG A 323 -2.11 -1.47 -23.97
CA ARG A 323 -3.36 -2.14 -24.33
C ARG A 323 -4.48 -1.74 -23.36
N ALA A 324 -5.73 -1.85 -23.80
CA ALA A 324 -6.86 -1.77 -22.88
C ALA A 324 -6.93 -3.04 -22.01
N PRO A 325 -7.40 -2.95 -20.74
CA PRO A 325 -7.69 -4.12 -19.93
C PRO A 325 -8.87 -4.91 -20.50
N ASP A 326 -8.81 -6.23 -20.43
CA ASP A 326 -9.92 -7.13 -20.79
C ASP A 326 -10.77 -7.46 -19.54
N GLU A 327 -11.72 -6.59 -19.22
CA GLU A 327 -12.56 -6.74 -18.03
C GLU A 327 -13.56 -7.91 -18.14
N ALA A 328 -13.85 -8.41 -19.35
CA ALA A 328 -14.68 -9.59 -19.54
C ALA A 328 -13.92 -10.85 -19.11
N ARG A 329 -12.65 -10.90 -19.43
CA ARG A 329 -11.76 -12.00 -19.07
C ARG A 329 -11.26 -11.91 -17.63
N PHE A 330 -11.06 -10.69 -17.09
CA PHE A 330 -10.60 -10.40 -15.74
C PHE A 330 -11.62 -9.54 -14.98
N PRO A 331 -12.77 -10.10 -14.59
CA PRO A 331 -13.89 -9.32 -14.05
C PRO A 331 -13.61 -8.71 -12.67
N ALA A 332 -12.56 -9.12 -11.96
CA ALA A 332 -12.21 -8.57 -10.65
C ALA A 332 -11.96 -7.05 -10.70
N LEU A 333 -11.42 -6.52 -11.81
CA LEU A 333 -11.24 -5.08 -12.00
C LEU A 333 -12.59 -4.34 -12.02
N ARG A 334 -13.58 -4.86 -12.77
CA ARG A 334 -14.94 -4.31 -12.81
C ARG A 334 -15.60 -4.37 -11.44
N VAL A 335 -15.55 -5.54 -10.78
CA VAL A 335 -16.15 -5.74 -9.44
C VAL A 335 -15.56 -4.73 -8.42
N ALA A 336 -14.26 -4.48 -8.48
CA ALA A 336 -13.62 -3.52 -7.59
C ALA A 336 -14.08 -2.08 -7.87
N ARG A 337 -14.19 -1.67 -9.15
CA ARG A 337 -14.75 -0.34 -9.50
C ARG A 337 -16.17 -0.16 -9.00
N GLU A 338 -17.01 -1.18 -9.15
CA GLU A 338 -18.38 -1.19 -8.66
C GLU A 338 -18.43 -1.09 -7.13
N ALA A 339 -17.62 -1.88 -6.42
CA ALA A 339 -17.51 -1.81 -4.96
C ALA A 339 -17.06 -0.42 -4.48
N GLY A 340 -16.08 0.19 -5.14
CA GLY A 340 -15.65 1.54 -4.83
C GLY A 340 -16.77 2.57 -4.96
N ARG A 341 -17.54 2.51 -6.05
CA ARG A 341 -18.69 3.40 -6.27
C ARG A 341 -19.84 3.19 -5.28
N LEU A 342 -20.00 1.96 -4.76
CA LEU A 342 -20.97 1.66 -3.71
C LEU A 342 -20.56 2.21 -2.34
N GLY A 343 -19.27 2.49 -2.13
CA GLY A 343 -18.74 3.13 -0.95
C GLY A 343 -17.88 2.24 -0.03
N PRO A 344 -17.47 2.79 1.14
CA PRO A 344 -16.47 2.16 2.00
C PRO A 344 -16.82 0.75 2.47
N ARG A 345 -18.08 0.48 2.79
CA ARG A 345 -18.54 -0.84 3.25
C ARG A 345 -18.37 -1.90 2.16
N ALA A 346 -18.70 -1.57 0.92
CA ALA A 346 -18.54 -2.47 -0.22
C ALA A 346 -17.06 -2.68 -0.56
N SER A 347 -16.24 -1.63 -0.47
CA SER A 347 -14.79 -1.71 -0.63
C SER A 347 -14.14 -2.59 0.46
N ALA A 348 -14.61 -2.49 1.70
CA ALA A 348 -14.16 -3.36 2.79
C ALA A 348 -14.58 -4.82 2.55
N ALA A 349 -15.82 -5.05 2.11
CA ALA A 349 -16.27 -6.40 1.76
C ALA A 349 -15.45 -7.00 0.61
N LEU A 350 -15.12 -6.21 -0.40
CA LEU A 350 -14.27 -6.61 -1.50
C LEU A 350 -12.88 -7.06 -1.02
N ILE A 351 -12.19 -6.24 -0.22
CA ILE A 351 -10.80 -6.54 0.16
C ILE A 351 -10.68 -7.75 1.08
N VAL A 352 -11.61 -7.92 2.01
CA VAL A 352 -11.62 -9.10 2.89
C VAL A 352 -11.95 -10.37 2.09
N ALA A 353 -12.90 -10.28 1.16
CA ALA A 353 -13.26 -11.39 0.27
C ALA A 353 -12.08 -11.79 -0.64
N ASP A 354 -11.30 -10.82 -1.12
CA ASP A 354 -10.12 -11.05 -1.93
C ASP A 354 -9.05 -11.84 -1.16
N GLU A 355 -8.74 -11.46 0.08
CA GLU A 355 -7.83 -12.22 0.93
C GLU A 355 -8.29 -13.67 1.14
N VAL A 356 -9.59 -13.87 1.41
CA VAL A 356 -10.15 -15.22 1.58
C VAL A 356 -10.10 -16.00 0.27
N ALA A 357 -10.48 -15.38 -0.86
CA ALA A 357 -10.49 -16.04 -2.17
C ALA A 357 -9.08 -16.46 -2.60
N VAL A 358 -8.10 -15.58 -2.43
CA VAL A 358 -6.70 -15.88 -2.73
C VAL A 358 -6.16 -17.00 -1.84
N ALA A 359 -6.42 -16.95 -0.54
CA ALA A 359 -6.01 -18.02 0.38
C ALA A 359 -6.61 -19.38 -0.03
N ARG A 360 -7.89 -19.41 -0.38
CA ARG A 360 -8.58 -20.63 -0.85
C ARG A 360 -8.06 -21.13 -2.18
N PHE A 361 -7.76 -20.23 -3.12
CA PHE A 361 -7.14 -20.58 -4.40
C PHE A 361 -5.76 -21.21 -4.18
N LEU A 362 -4.90 -20.61 -3.37
CA LEU A 362 -3.59 -21.15 -3.03
C LEU A 362 -3.67 -22.52 -2.33
N ALA A 363 -4.69 -22.73 -1.51
CA ALA A 363 -5.01 -24.01 -0.87
C ALA A 363 -5.72 -25.01 -1.81
N ARG A 364 -6.02 -24.63 -3.07
CA ARG A 364 -6.75 -25.44 -4.07
C ARG A 364 -8.17 -25.84 -3.65
N THR A 365 -8.81 -25.01 -2.84
CA THR A 365 -10.22 -25.15 -2.43
C THR A 365 -11.14 -24.19 -3.18
N LEU A 366 -10.59 -23.37 -4.05
CA LEU A 366 -11.28 -22.48 -4.97
C LEU A 366 -10.54 -22.47 -6.31
N GLU A 367 -11.25 -22.51 -7.43
CA GLU A 367 -10.66 -22.35 -8.77
C GLU A 367 -10.34 -20.88 -9.08
N PHE A 368 -9.48 -20.62 -10.04
CA PHE A 368 -9.04 -19.26 -10.40
C PHE A 368 -10.23 -18.35 -10.77
N THR A 369 -11.16 -18.86 -11.58
CA THR A 369 -12.39 -18.16 -11.97
C THR A 369 -13.39 -18.01 -10.82
N GLY A 370 -13.21 -18.73 -9.73
CA GLY A 370 -13.96 -18.58 -8.49
C GLY A 370 -13.60 -17.32 -7.70
N ILE A 371 -12.39 -16.79 -7.88
CA ILE A 371 -11.94 -15.59 -7.17
C ILE A 371 -12.91 -14.42 -7.44
N PRO A 372 -13.09 -13.92 -8.69
CA PRO A 372 -13.99 -12.78 -8.93
C PRO A 372 -15.44 -13.06 -8.56
N ARG A 373 -15.92 -14.32 -8.65
CA ARG A 373 -17.27 -14.69 -8.21
C ARG A 373 -17.45 -14.54 -6.71
N LEU A 374 -16.43 -14.89 -5.91
CA LEU A 374 -16.47 -14.73 -4.46
C LEU A 374 -16.45 -13.23 -4.09
N LEU A 375 -15.64 -12.43 -4.78
CA LEU A 375 -15.62 -10.98 -4.59
C LEU A 375 -17.02 -10.38 -4.85
N GLU A 376 -17.64 -10.71 -5.98
CA GLU A 376 -18.98 -10.22 -6.35
C GLU A 376 -20.05 -10.65 -5.33
N ALA A 377 -20.03 -11.91 -4.90
CA ALA A 377 -20.95 -12.43 -3.88
C ALA A 377 -20.78 -11.71 -2.52
N ALA A 378 -19.56 -11.43 -2.11
CA ALA A 378 -19.29 -10.73 -0.86
C ALA A 378 -19.73 -9.27 -0.91
N VAL A 379 -19.44 -8.57 -2.00
CA VAL A 379 -19.90 -7.18 -2.23
C VAL A 379 -21.42 -7.12 -2.22
N ALA A 380 -22.11 -8.03 -2.92
CA ALA A 380 -23.56 -8.08 -2.94
C ALA A 380 -24.19 -8.35 -1.56
N ARG A 381 -23.57 -9.21 -0.76
CA ARG A 381 -24.11 -9.63 0.55
C ARG A 381 -23.78 -8.64 1.67
N PHE A 382 -22.55 -8.11 1.71
CA PHE A 382 -22.02 -7.35 2.84
C PHE A 382 -21.76 -5.88 2.52
N GLY A 383 -21.81 -5.50 1.24
CA GLY A 383 -21.48 -4.15 0.78
C GLY A 383 -22.54 -3.08 1.06
N VAL A 384 -23.74 -3.48 1.49
CA VAL A 384 -24.86 -2.57 1.78
C VAL A 384 -25.09 -2.51 3.30
N GLY A 385 -25.25 -1.29 3.82
CA GLY A 385 -25.52 -1.06 5.24
C GLY A 385 -25.78 0.42 5.52
N PRO A 386 -26.20 0.76 6.73
CA PRO A 386 -26.47 2.15 7.10
C PRO A 386 -25.15 2.92 7.28
N GLY A 387 -25.04 4.11 6.67
CA GLY A 387 -23.94 5.03 6.88
C GLY A 387 -22.57 4.52 6.42
N GLU A 388 -21.54 5.31 6.71
CA GLU A 388 -20.15 4.91 6.54
C GLU A 388 -19.66 4.16 7.77
N PRO A 389 -19.00 2.98 7.62
CA PRO A 389 -18.59 2.17 8.76
C PRO A 389 -17.42 2.82 9.52
N ASP A 390 -17.47 2.77 10.83
CA ASP A 390 -16.31 3.10 11.67
C ASP A 390 -15.29 1.94 11.71
N VAL A 391 -14.19 2.14 12.47
CA VAL A 391 -13.11 1.12 12.56
C VAL A 391 -13.61 -0.20 13.15
N ASP A 392 -14.45 -0.14 14.18
CA ASP A 392 -14.97 -1.34 14.87
C ASP A 392 -15.92 -2.12 13.98
N GLU A 393 -16.77 -1.40 13.22
CA GLU A 393 -17.65 -1.98 12.21
C GLU A 393 -16.86 -2.65 11.08
N LEU A 394 -15.77 -2.02 10.59
CA LEU A 394 -14.89 -2.61 9.58
C LEU A 394 -14.21 -3.89 10.09
N LEU A 395 -13.73 -3.90 11.33
CA LEU A 395 -13.12 -5.09 11.94
C LEU A 395 -14.15 -6.18 12.26
N SER A 396 -15.41 -5.82 12.54
CA SER A 396 -16.50 -6.79 12.68
C SER A 396 -16.85 -7.41 11.34
N LEU A 397 -16.95 -6.58 10.29
CA LEU A 397 -17.22 -7.02 8.92
C LEU A 397 -16.13 -7.97 8.40
N ASP A 398 -14.87 -7.71 8.71
CA ASP A 398 -13.75 -8.62 8.39
C ASP A 398 -13.99 -10.01 8.98
N ARG A 399 -14.33 -10.08 10.27
CA ARG A 399 -14.61 -11.39 10.94
C ARG A 399 -15.81 -12.10 10.33
N GLU A 400 -16.88 -11.37 10.02
CA GLU A 400 -18.10 -11.95 9.43
C GLU A 400 -17.83 -12.54 8.05
N ILE A 401 -17.13 -11.81 7.18
CA ILE A 401 -16.82 -12.23 5.81
C ILE A 401 -15.88 -13.44 5.83
N ARG A 402 -14.83 -13.40 6.66
CA ARG A 402 -13.93 -14.54 6.84
C ARG A 402 -14.71 -15.77 7.34
N GLY A 403 -15.59 -15.61 8.33
CA GLY A 403 -16.44 -16.70 8.81
C GLY A 403 -17.39 -17.25 7.74
N ALA A 404 -17.94 -16.38 6.89
CA ALA A 404 -18.88 -16.77 5.84
C ALA A 404 -18.23 -17.53 4.67
N TYR A 405 -16.98 -17.19 4.32
CA TYR A 405 -16.32 -17.69 3.11
C TYR A 405 -15.05 -18.51 3.35
N ALA A 406 -14.65 -18.75 4.61
CA ALA A 406 -13.48 -19.57 4.94
C ALA A 406 -13.57 -20.99 4.36
N THR A 407 -14.77 -21.56 4.34
CA THR A 407 -15.05 -22.91 3.82
C THR A 407 -16.41 -22.91 3.10
N GLY A 408 -16.64 -23.89 2.20
CA GLY A 408 -17.92 -24.07 1.57
C GLY A 408 -18.07 -23.48 0.16
N ALA A 409 -19.26 -23.68 -0.43
CA ALA A 409 -19.58 -23.11 -1.75
C ALA A 409 -19.69 -21.58 -1.66
N ILE A 410 -19.35 -20.90 -2.76
CA ILE A 410 -19.69 -19.49 -2.95
C ILE A 410 -21.23 -19.46 -2.95
N GLY A 411 -21.84 -18.94 -1.90
CA GLY A 411 -23.22 -19.12 -1.53
C GLY A 411 -24.22 -19.03 -2.68
N GLY A 412 -25.27 -19.83 -2.56
CA GLY A 412 -26.54 -19.59 -3.22
C GLY A 412 -27.30 -18.51 -2.47
#